data_2a4a1adf7d94cad35d091742ed35ec32
#
_entry.id   2a4a1adf7d94cad35d091742ed35ec32
#
_cell.length_a   1.000
_cell.length_b   1.000
_cell.length_c   1.000
_cell.angle_alpha   90.00
_cell.angle_beta   90.00
_cell.angle_gamma   90.00
#
_symmetry.space_group_name_H-M   'P 1'
#
loop_
_entity.id
_entity.type
_entity.pdbx_description
1 polymer ?
#
loop_
_entity_poly.entity_id
_entity_poly.type
_entity_poly.pdbx_seq_one_letter_code
_entity_poly.pdbx_strand_id
1 'polypeptide(L)'
;MTATISTPQYLLDQARRRFTPTLNTIPGMGAVEKRLLAHDWETKVLAEPPAGSGLKPVLGDAGLPILGHIIEMFRGGPDYAMHLYRTRGPLHFLDSPIMPAVTALGPDATQAVFSNKNKDFSQKGWHPVIGPFFNRGLMMLDFDEHMYHRRIMQEAFTRSRLTGYVEHIDRVASDIVANWPTNDARFLFHPAMKELTLDVASLVFMGHEPGTDHDLVTKVNQAFTITTRAGGAIIRQPVPPFKWWRGLKARTLLEEYFAERVKERRQATGNDMLTVLCHTEDEDGNSFTDSDIVNHMIFLMMAAHDTSTSTTTTMVYNMAANPEWQERAREESARLGDGPLDIEALEKLETLELIMNESLRMVTPLPFNMRQAVRDTELLGHYIPAGTNITIWPGMNHRLPELWTDPDKFDPERFAEPRSEHKKHRYAFAPFGGGAHKCIGMVFGQLEVKTVVHRLLRRYRLELARPGYQPHWDYGGMPIPMDGMPIVLRSL
;
A
#
# COMPACT_ATOMS: atom_id res chain seq x y z
N MET A 1 8.95 -22.60 32.38
CA MET A 1 10.04 -22.77 31.40
C MET A 1 10.11 -21.47 30.63
N THR A 2 11.12 -20.65 30.88
CA THR A 2 11.34 -19.36 30.21
C THR A 2 11.73 -19.64 28.76
N ALA A 3 10.82 -19.38 27.83
CA ALA A 3 11.13 -19.37 26.41
C ALA A 3 12.20 -18.31 26.17
N THR A 4 13.36 -18.74 25.73
CA THR A 4 14.44 -17.88 25.25
C THR A 4 13.90 -17.17 24.01
N ILE A 5 13.58 -15.89 24.15
CA ILE A 5 13.21 -15.02 23.01
C ILE A 5 14.46 -14.97 22.14
N SER A 6 14.42 -15.62 20.98
CA SER A 6 15.44 -15.49 19.94
C SER A 6 15.59 -14.01 19.61
N THR A 7 16.82 -13.56 19.35
CA THR A 7 17.11 -12.18 18.93
C THR A 7 16.11 -11.79 17.85
N PRO A 8 15.26 -10.78 18.07
CA PRO A 8 14.17 -10.48 17.16
C PRO A 8 14.71 -10.30 15.74
N GLN A 9 14.05 -10.92 14.78
CA GLN A 9 14.41 -10.90 13.35
C GLN A 9 14.63 -9.45 12.84
N TYR A 10 13.94 -8.48 13.44
CA TYR A 10 14.08 -7.06 13.11
C TYR A 10 15.49 -6.51 13.38
N LEU A 11 16.22 -7.02 14.39
CA LEU A 11 17.62 -6.61 14.67
C LEU A 11 18.57 -7.13 13.60
N LEU A 12 18.31 -8.31 13.06
CA LEU A 12 19.08 -8.86 11.95
C LEU A 12 18.78 -8.12 10.65
N ASP A 13 17.53 -7.72 10.43
CA ASP A 13 17.13 -6.89 9.29
C ASP A 13 17.67 -5.45 9.41
N GLN A 14 17.82 -4.91 10.61
CA GLN A 14 18.52 -3.64 10.84
C GLN A 14 19.95 -3.67 10.34
N ALA A 15 20.71 -4.72 10.70
CA ALA A 15 22.10 -4.87 10.28
C ALA A 15 22.20 -5.00 8.74
N ARG A 16 21.26 -5.73 8.12
CA ARG A 16 21.20 -5.90 6.67
C ARG A 16 20.78 -4.65 5.91
N ARG A 17 19.84 -3.84 6.46
CA ARG A 17 19.38 -2.59 5.82
C ARG A 17 20.43 -1.49 5.82
N ARG A 18 21.30 -1.42 6.83
CA ARG A 18 22.44 -0.48 6.86
C ARG A 18 23.41 -0.66 5.68
N PHE A 19 23.37 -1.79 4.98
CA PHE A 19 24.28 -2.13 3.88
C PHE A 19 23.61 -2.26 2.51
N THR A 20 22.30 -1.99 2.38
CA THR A 20 21.65 -1.96 1.05
C THR A 20 21.52 -0.51 0.62
N PRO A 21 22.42 0.04 -0.20
CA PRO A 21 22.30 1.39 -0.70
C PRO A 21 21.07 1.48 -1.58
N THR A 22 20.14 2.37 -1.20
CA THR A 22 19.08 2.84 -2.08
C THR A 22 19.53 4.13 -2.75
N LEU A 23 18.89 4.54 -3.84
CA LEU A 23 19.19 5.84 -4.49
C LEU A 23 19.14 7.00 -3.48
N ASN A 24 18.32 6.86 -2.44
CA ASN A 24 18.14 7.86 -1.39
C ASN A 24 19.32 7.94 -0.40
N THR A 25 20.09 6.86 -0.24
CA THR A 25 21.24 6.82 0.70
C THR A 25 22.56 7.27 0.08
N ILE A 26 22.61 7.46 -1.24
CA ILE A 26 23.83 7.89 -1.94
C ILE A 26 24.07 9.39 -1.68
N PRO A 27 25.20 9.78 -1.08
CA PRO A 27 25.52 11.19 -0.86
C PRO A 27 25.49 11.99 -2.17
N GLY A 28 24.92 13.19 -2.14
CA GLY A 28 24.85 14.08 -3.30
C GLY A 28 23.68 13.86 -4.26
N MET A 29 22.92 12.77 -4.13
CA MET A 29 21.79 12.48 -5.03
C MET A 29 20.68 13.54 -5.00
N GLY A 30 20.48 14.23 -3.87
CA GLY A 30 19.53 15.37 -3.83
C GLY A 30 19.95 16.55 -4.71
N ALA A 31 21.25 16.79 -4.87
CA ALA A 31 21.74 17.82 -5.81
C ALA A 31 21.58 17.36 -7.27
N VAL A 32 21.78 16.06 -7.54
CA VAL A 32 21.53 15.45 -8.84
C VAL A 32 20.06 15.60 -9.21
N GLU A 33 19.15 15.20 -8.33
CA GLU A 33 17.71 15.32 -8.54
C GLU A 33 17.29 16.77 -8.87
N LYS A 34 17.72 17.74 -8.06
CA LYS A 34 17.45 19.18 -8.35
C LYS A 34 17.93 19.61 -9.72
N ARG A 35 19.10 19.12 -10.15
CA ARG A 35 19.66 19.44 -11.46
C ARG A 35 18.85 18.80 -12.59
N LEU A 36 18.38 17.56 -12.39
CA LEU A 36 17.55 16.86 -13.37
C LEU A 36 16.18 17.53 -13.52
N LEU A 37 15.55 17.92 -12.41
CA LEU A 37 14.26 18.64 -12.41
C LEU A 37 14.35 20.03 -13.09
N ALA A 38 15.52 20.66 -13.05
CA ALA A 38 15.76 21.97 -13.69
C ALA A 38 16.25 21.84 -15.14
N HIS A 39 16.50 20.61 -15.64
CA HIS A 39 16.99 20.41 -16.99
C HIS A 39 15.87 20.52 -18.01
N ASP A 40 16.13 21.23 -19.10
CA ASP A 40 15.19 21.34 -20.22
C ASP A 40 15.45 20.19 -21.22
N TRP A 41 14.63 19.15 -21.10
CA TRP A 41 14.72 17.96 -21.94
C TRP A 41 14.12 18.19 -23.33
N GLU A 42 14.67 17.54 -24.36
CA GLU A 42 14.09 17.56 -25.70
C GLU A 42 12.65 17.04 -25.68
N THR A 43 11.72 17.81 -26.24
CA THR A 43 10.30 17.43 -26.29
C THR A 43 10.11 16.23 -27.22
N LYS A 44 9.38 15.25 -26.72
CA LYS A 44 8.91 14.06 -27.44
C LYS A 44 7.39 14.11 -27.58
N VAL A 45 6.88 13.50 -28.62
CA VAL A 45 5.44 13.32 -28.88
C VAL A 45 5.12 11.85 -28.75
N LEU A 46 4.09 11.50 -27.95
CA LEU A 46 3.66 10.11 -27.80
C LEU A 46 3.21 9.52 -29.14
N ALA A 47 2.29 10.20 -29.80
CA ALA A 47 1.76 9.85 -31.13
C ALA A 47 0.98 11.04 -31.70
N GLU A 48 0.90 11.12 -33.02
CA GLU A 48 0.04 12.08 -33.69
C GLU A 48 -1.43 11.61 -33.62
N PRO A 49 -2.36 12.51 -33.23
CA PRO A 49 -3.79 12.20 -33.22
C PRO A 49 -4.33 11.89 -34.62
N PRO A 50 -5.38 11.04 -34.76
CA PRO A 50 -6.03 10.83 -36.03
C PRO A 50 -6.53 12.12 -36.65
N ALA A 51 -6.38 12.25 -37.99
CA ALA A 51 -6.82 13.45 -38.72
C ALA A 51 -8.32 13.69 -38.49
N GLY A 52 -8.68 14.93 -38.15
CA GLY A 52 -10.06 15.32 -37.91
C GLY A 52 -10.64 14.94 -36.52
N SER A 53 -9.86 14.31 -35.64
CA SER A 53 -10.31 13.94 -34.29
C SER A 53 -10.52 15.15 -33.35
N GLY A 54 -9.84 16.27 -33.61
CA GLY A 54 -9.83 17.44 -32.71
C GLY A 54 -9.05 17.21 -31.42
N LEU A 55 -8.40 16.05 -31.25
CA LEU A 55 -7.60 15.72 -30.09
C LEU A 55 -6.19 16.33 -30.19
N LYS A 56 -5.57 16.56 -29.05
CA LYS A 56 -4.19 17.03 -28.94
C LYS A 56 -3.22 15.85 -28.77
N PRO A 57 -1.98 15.93 -29.25
CA PRO A 57 -0.94 14.97 -28.88
C PRO A 57 -0.55 15.13 -27.41
N VAL A 58 -0.12 14.04 -26.77
CA VAL A 58 0.53 14.11 -25.47
C VAL A 58 2.02 14.38 -25.69
N LEU A 59 2.51 15.47 -25.08
CA LEU A 59 3.91 15.86 -25.09
C LEU A 59 4.63 15.29 -23.88
N GLY A 60 5.94 15.10 -24.02
CA GLY A 60 6.77 14.58 -22.95
C GLY A 60 8.24 14.70 -23.23
N ASP A 61 9.03 13.91 -22.57
CA ASP A 61 10.48 13.83 -22.77
C ASP A 61 11.04 12.45 -22.35
N ALA A 62 12.32 12.19 -22.69
CA ALA A 62 12.95 10.90 -22.39
C ALA A 62 13.73 10.88 -21.07
N GLY A 63 13.99 12.01 -20.47
CA GLY A 63 14.85 12.10 -19.28
C GLY A 63 16.29 11.59 -19.56
N LEU A 64 16.91 11.00 -18.54
CA LEU A 64 18.26 10.44 -18.64
C LEU A 64 18.31 9.26 -19.61
N PRO A 65 19.40 9.12 -20.41
CA PRO A 65 19.62 7.93 -21.22
C PRO A 65 19.49 6.64 -20.35
N ILE A 66 18.73 5.64 -20.80
CA ILE A 66 18.45 4.36 -20.14
C ILE A 66 17.58 4.49 -18.89
N LEU A 67 17.89 5.42 -17.98
CA LEU A 67 17.20 5.55 -16.68
C LEU A 67 15.91 6.34 -16.76
N GLY A 68 15.71 7.18 -17.78
CA GLY A 68 14.56 8.08 -17.82
C GLY A 68 14.50 8.95 -16.57
N HIS A 69 13.36 8.99 -15.91
CA HIS A 69 13.09 9.78 -14.71
C HIS A 69 13.03 8.95 -13.41
N ILE A 70 13.67 7.77 -13.40
CA ILE A 70 13.60 6.86 -12.23
C ILE A 70 14.14 7.53 -10.96
N ILE A 71 15.19 8.36 -11.08
CA ILE A 71 15.80 9.02 -9.93
C ILE A 71 14.79 9.98 -9.28
N GLU A 72 14.19 10.87 -10.08
CA GLU A 72 13.22 11.87 -9.62
C GLU A 72 11.96 11.19 -9.09
N MET A 73 11.48 10.16 -9.77
CA MET A 73 10.28 9.43 -9.37
C MET A 73 10.46 8.71 -8.04
N PHE A 74 11.57 7.99 -7.83
CA PHE A 74 11.80 7.20 -6.61
C PHE A 74 12.19 8.07 -5.41
N ARG A 75 12.82 9.22 -5.65
CA ARG A 75 13.19 10.14 -4.58
C ARG A 75 12.08 11.14 -4.26
N GLY A 76 11.51 11.72 -5.29
CA GLY A 76 10.51 12.78 -5.15
C GLY A 76 9.08 12.26 -4.89
N GLY A 77 8.75 11.05 -5.37
CA GLY A 77 7.40 10.51 -5.19
C GLY A 77 6.29 11.50 -5.58
N PRO A 78 5.36 11.83 -4.66
CA PRO A 78 4.30 12.81 -4.93
C PRO A 78 4.81 14.23 -5.25
N ASP A 79 5.98 14.64 -4.76
CA ASP A 79 6.56 15.96 -5.05
C ASP A 79 7.05 16.03 -6.49
N TYR A 80 7.60 14.94 -7.03
CA TYR A 80 7.93 14.85 -8.45
C TYR A 80 6.66 14.96 -9.32
N ALA A 81 5.60 14.22 -8.97
CA ALA A 81 4.33 14.30 -9.68
C ALA A 81 3.75 15.73 -9.63
N MET A 82 3.86 16.42 -8.48
CA MET A 82 3.45 17.82 -8.31
C MET A 82 4.28 18.76 -9.19
N HIS A 83 5.60 18.56 -9.29
CA HIS A 83 6.46 19.32 -10.17
C HIS A 83 6.02 19.18 -11.63
N LEU A 84 5.80 17.97 -12.11
CA LEU A 84 5.29 17.72 -13.47
C LEU A 84 3.93 18.40 -13.71
N TYR A 85 2.99 18.25 -12.78
CA TYR A 85 1.67 18.84 -12.89
C TYR A 85 1.73 20.38 -13.08
N ARG A 86 2.57 21.05 -12.30
CA ARG A 86 2.74 22.51 -12.33
C ARG A 86 3.50 23.01 -13.56
N THR A 87 4.45 22.23 -14.06
CA THR A 87 5.34 22.67 -15.16
C THR A 87 4.92 22.15 -16.53
N ARG A 88 4.28 20.99 -16.58
CA ARG A 88 3.93 20.29 -17.84
C ARG A 88 2.42 20.07 -18.02
N GLY A 89 1.62 20.29 -16.97
CA GLY A 89 0.17 20.10 -17.00
C GLY A 89 -0.30 18.70 -16.59
N PRO A 90 -1.58 18.36 -16.86
CA PRO A 90 -2.20 17.17 -16.35
C PRO A 90 -1.76 15.86 -17.04
N LEU A 91 -1.18 15.93 -18.23
CA LEU A 91 -0.67 14.76 -18.96
C LEU A 91 0.75 15.04 -19.43
N HIS A 92 1.63 14.09 -19.14
CA HIS A 92 3.03 14.16 -19.57
C HIS A 92 3.53 12.77 -19.98
N PHE A 93 4.11 12.65 -21.19
CA PHE A 93 4.68 11.39 -21.69
C PHE A 93 6.11 11.24 -21.20
N LEU A 94 6.37 10.16 -20.47
CA LEU A 94 7.72 9.74 -20.09
C LEU A 94 8.19 8.68 -21.10
N ASP A 95 9.05 9.09 -22.05
CA ASP A 95 9.63 8.22 -23.09
C ASP A 95 10.82 7.44 -22.53
N SER A 96 10.55 6.63 -21.48
CA SER A 96 11.58 5.81 -20.85
C SER A 96 11.79 4.50 -21.58
N PRO A 97 13.04 4.11 -21.90
CA PRO A 97 13.33 2.81 -22.54
C PRO A 97 12.90 1.60 -21.68
N ILE A 98 12.81 1.77 -20.35
CA ILE A 98 12.46 0.68 -19.44
C ILE A 98 10.94 0.54 -19.34
N MET A 99 10.22 1.68 -19.24
CA MET A 99 8.78 1.69 -19.02
C MET A 99 8.18 3.01 -19.53
N PRO A 100 7.94 3.13 -20.84
CA PRO A 100 7.28 4.31 -21.38
C PRO A 100 5.84 4.38 -20.85
N ALA A 101 5.44 5.58 -20.40
CA ALA A 101 4.12 5.79 -19.83
C ALA A 101 3.65 7.24 -19.94
N VAL A 102 2.36 7.45 -20.05
CA VAL A 102 1.73 8.74 -19.82
C VAL A 102 1.47 8.90 -18.33
N THR A 103 2.01 9.94 -17.73
CA THR A 103 1.70 10.32 -16.35
C THR A 103 0.46 11.20 -16.36
N ALA A 104 -0.61 10.71 -15.73
CA ALA A 104 -1.91 11.36 -15.62
C ALA A 104 -2.07 11.98 -14.22
N LEU A 105 -2.12 13.29 -14.13
CA LEU A 105 -1.97 14.08 -12.94
C LEU A 105 -3.21 14.93 -12.65
N GLY A 106 -3.49 15.12 -11.37
CA GLY A 106 -4.62 15.90 -10.91
C GLY A 106 -5.91 15.08 -10.73
N PRO A 107 -6.90 15.69 -10.04
CA PRO A 107 -8.12 14.99 -9.65
C PRO A 107 -8.99 14.59 -10.85
N ASP A 108 -9.04 15.39 -11.91
CA ASP A 108 -9.82 15.10 -13.12
C ASP A 108 -9.23 13.92 -13.90
N ALA A 109 -7.89 13.88 -14.07
CA ALA A 109 -7.21 12.75 -14.69
C ALA A 109 -7.41 11.46 -13.87
N THR A 110 -7.28 11.55 -12.54
CA THR A 110 -7.56 10.45 -11.62
C THR A 110 -9.01 9.97 -11.77
N GLN A 111 -9.97 10.89 -11.86
CA GLN A 111 -11.38 10.56 -12.05
C GLN A 111 -11.62 9.84 -13.38
N ALA A 112 -11.08 10.35 -14.48
CA ALA A 112 -11.27 9.76 -15.80
C ALA A 112 -10.79 8.31 -15.83
N VAL A 113 -9.55 8.06 -15.33
CA VAL A 113 -8.94 6.74 -15.38
C VAL A 113 -9.52 5.77 -14.34
N PHE A 114 -9.84 6.20 -13.11
CA PHE A 114 -10.42 5.31 -12.11
C PHE A 114 -11.89 5.00 -12.36
N SER A 115 -12.67 5.97 -12.83
CA SER A 115 -14.08 5.71 -13.20
C SER A 115 -14.21 4.77 -14.38
N ASN A 116 -13.30 4.88 -15.34
CA ASN A 116 -13.13 3.96 -16.50
C ASN A 116 -14.47 3.55 -17.15
N LYS A 117 -15.35 4.52 -17.36
CA LYS A 117 -16.75 4.28 -17.77
C LYS A 117 -16.87 3.47 -19.07
N ASN A 118 -15.93 3.68 -19.98
CA ASN A 118 -15.92 3.03 -21.29
C ASN A 118 -15.08 1.74 -21.29
N LYS A 119 -14.50 1.32 -20.14
CA LYS A 119 -13.57 0.20 -20.06
C LYS A 119 -12.33 0.37 -20.96
N ASP A 120 -11.83 1.61 -21.08
CA ASP A 120 -10.67 1.95 -21.93
C ASP A 120 -9.33 1.57 -21.30
N PHE A 121 -9.28 1.41 -19.97
CA PHE A 121 -8.06 1.23 -19.20
C PHE A 121 -8.08 -0.09 -18.44
N SER A 122 -7.06 -0.95 -18.66
CA SER A 122 -6.88 -2.25 -18.02
C SER A 122 -5.80 -2.22 -16.94
N GLN A 123 -5.77 -3.23 -16.08
CA GLN A 123 -4.71 -3.46 -15.08
C GLN A 123 -3.39 -3.94 -15.70
N LYS A 124 -3.34 -4.19 -17.02
CA LYS A 124 -2.13 -4.64 -17.72
C LYS A 124 -0.93 -3.73 -17.51
N GLY A 125 -1.14 -2.44 -17.18
CA GLY A 125 -0.06 -1.54 -16.78
C GLY A 125 0.79 -2.04 -15.61
N TRP A 126 0.23 -2.86 -14.72
CA TRP A 126 0.95 -3.47 -13.60
C TRP A 126 1.77 -4.70 -13.98
N HIS A 127 1.47 -5.36 -15.12
CA HIS A 127 2.13 -6.61 -15.52
C HIS A 127 3.66 -6.51 -15.61
N PRO A 128 4.25 -5.41 -16.15
CA PRO A 128 5.69 -5.29 -16.19
C PRO A 128 6.36 -5.26 -14.82
N VAL A 129 5.64 -4.83 -13.78
CA VAL A 129 6.19 -4.63 -12.42
C VAL A 129 5.94 -5.84 -11.53
N ILE A 130 4.70 -6.25 -11.38
CA ILE A 130 4.28 -7.27 -10.41
C ILE A 130 3.62 -8.51 -11.04
N GLY A 131 3.31 -8.49 -12.35
CA GLY A 131 2.59 -9.56 -13.03
C GLY A 131 3.14 -10.96 -12.76
N PRO A 132 4.44 -11.23 -12.93
CA PRO A 132 5.00 -12.56 -12.68
C PRO A 132 4.89 -13.07 -11.25
N PHE A 133 4.67 -12.17 -10.29
CA PHE A 133 4.60 -12.50 -8.86
C PHE A 133 3.17 -12.59 -8.32
N PHE A 134 2.23 -11.84 -8.91
CA PHE A 134 0.86 -11.70 -8.42
C PHE A 134 -0.19 -11.88 -9.52
N ASN A 135 0.19 -12.68 -10.55
CA ASN A 135 -0.72 -13.02 -11.64
C ASN A 135 -2.04 -13.60 -11.13
N ARG A 136 -3.15 -13.21 -11.79
CA ARG A 136 -4.52 -13.63 -11.46
C ARG A 136 -5.03 -13.28 -10.05
N GLY A 137 -4.28 -12.52 -9.24
CA GLY A 137 -4.84 -11.88 -8.06
C GLY A 137 -5.91 -10.84 -8.46
N LEU A 138 -6.87 -10.54 -7.60
CA LEU A 138 -8.01 -9.67 -7.92
C LEU A 138 -7.62 -8.34 -8.59
N MET A 139 -6.52 -7.71 -8.14
CA MET A 139 -6.04 -6.45 -8.71
C MET A 139 -5.58 -6.58 -10.18
N MET A 140 -5.17 -7.79 -10.59
CA MET A 140 -4.61 -8.05 -11.93
C MET A 140 -5.66 -8.47 -12.95
N LEU A 141 -6.89 -8.68 -12.51
CA LEU A 141 -8.04 -9.02 -13.38
C LEU A 141 -8.70 -7.74 -13.89
N ASP A 142 -9.37 -7.86 -15.03
CA ASP A 142 -10.05 -6.72 -15.68
C ASP A 142 -11.53 -7.00 -15.93
N PHE A 143 -12.31 -5.93 -16.01
CA PHE A 143 -13.66 -5.86 -16.51
C PHE A 143 -14.62 -6.92 -15.91
N ASP A 144 -15.19 -7.77 -16.73
CA ASP A 144 -16.23 -8.73 -16.31
C ASP A 144 -15.62 -9.87 -15.47
N GLU A 145 -14.41 -10.34 -15.80
CA GLU A 145 -13.69 -11.31 -14.99
C GLU A 145 -13.36 -10.75 -13.60
N HIS A 146 -12.89 -9.49 -13.53
CA HIS A 146 -12.67 -8.83 -12.24
C HIS A 146 -13.95 -8.75 -11.42
N MET A 147 -15.07 -8.34 -12.03
CA MET A 147 -16.35 -8.18 -11.34
C MET A 147 -16.90 -9.53 -10.86
N TYR A 148 -16.72 -10.59 -11.62
CA TYR A 148 -17.06 -11.95 -11.23
C TYR A 148 -16.27 -12.39 -10.00
N HIS A 149 -14.95 -12.31 -10.04
CA HIS A 149 -14.10 -12.68 -8.90
C HIS A 149 -14.34 -11.78 -7.69
N ARG A 150 -14.59 -10.49 -7.91
CA ARG A 150 -14.85 -9.53 -6.84
C ARG A 150 -16.13 -9.87 -6.08
N ARG A 151 -17.22 -10.26 -6.75
CA ARG A 151 -18.48 -10.66 -6.10
C ARG A 151 -18.26 -11.82 -5.13
N ILE A 152 -17.63 -12.90 -5.59
CA ILE A 152 -17.34 -14.06 -4.74
C ILE A 152 -16.45 -13.63 -3.55
N MET A 153 -15.39 -12.87 -3.81
CA MET A 153 -14.44 -12.47 -2.76
C MET A 153 -15.08 -11.54 -1.71
N GLN A 154 -16.09 -10.75 -2.06
CA GLN A 154 -16.78 -9.86 -1.11
C GLN A 154 -17.41 -10.60 0.05
N GLU A 155 -17.80 -11.87 -0.13
CA GLU A 155 -18.36 -12.71 0.93
C GLU A 155 -17.38 -12.92 2.09
N ALA A 156 -16.07 -12.91 1.82
CA ALA A 156 -15.04 -12.97 2.86
C ALA A 156 -14.87 -11.64 3.64
N PHE A 157 -15.48 -10.55 3.19
CA PHE A 157 -15.42 -9.21 3.81
C PHE A 157 -16.79 -8.71 4.32
N THR A 158 -17.73 -9.61 4.52
CA THR A 158 -19.03 -9.26 5.14
C THR A 158 -18.84 -8.84 6.60
N ARG A 159 -19.78 -8.04 7.14
CA ARG A 159 -19.70 -7.56 8.54
C ARG A 159 -19.54 -8.72 9.54
N SER A 160 -20.25 -9.83 9.35
CA SER A 160 -20.14 -11.01 10.21
C SER A 160 -18.72 -11.60 10.19
N ARG A 161 -18.08 -11.70 9.00
CA ARG A 161 -16.71 -12.20 8.89
C ARG A 161 -15.71 -11.23 9.52
N LEU A 162 -15.89 -9.92 9.26
CA LEU A 162 -15.05 -8.88 9.84
C LEU A 162 -15.09 -8.89 11.37
N THR A 163 -16.23 -9.18 11.99
CA THR A 163 -16.33 -9.33 13.46
C THR A 163 -15.38 -10.40 13.97
N GLY A 164 -15.39 -11.60 13.38
CA GLY A 164 -14.46 -12.67 13.76
C GLY A 164 -12.98 -12.29 13.51
N TYR A 165 -12.70 -11.55 12.43
CA TYR A 165 -11.33 -11.09 12.18
C TYR A 165 -10.87 -10.06 13.21
N VAL A 166 -11.74 -9.15 13.66
CA VAL A 166 -11.41 -8.17 14.72
C VAL A 166 -11.01 -8.86 16.02
N GLU A 167 -11.71 -9.93 16.42
CA GLU A 167 -11.36 -10.72 17.61
C GLU A 167 -9.93 -11.30 17.51
N HIS A 168 -9.58 -11.84 16.34
CA HIS A 168 -8.24 -12.38 16.08
C HIS A 168 -7.18 -11.27 16.08
N ILE A 169 -7.45 -10.14 15.40
CA ILE A 169 -6.54 -8.99 15.35
C ILE A 169 -6.31 -8.44 16.77
N ASP A 170 -7.38 -8.30 17.56
CA ASP A 170 -7.31 -7.75 18.90
C ASP A 170 -6.46 -8.63 19.84
N ARG A 171 -6.65 -9.94 19.78
CA ARG A 171 -5.84 -10.88 20.55
C ARG A 171 -4.36 -10.78 20.20
N VAL A 172 -4.02 -10.91 18.91
CA VAL A 172 -2.62 -10.87 18.43
C VAL A 172 -1.98 -9.51 18.74
N ALA A 173 -2.69 -8.41 18.47
CA ALA A 173 -2.19 -7.06 18.75
C ALA A 173 -1.94 -6.84 20.25
N SER A 174 -2.85 -7.29 21.11
CA SER A 174 -2.72 -7.16 22.56
C SER A 174 -1.50 -7.90 23.08
N ASP A 175 -1.28 -9.13 22.61
CA ASP A 175 -0.16 -9.98 23.05
C ASP A 175 1.18 -9.44 22.58
N ILE A 176 1.29 -9.04 21.32
CA ILE A 176 2.56 -8.56 20.75
C ILE A 176 2.91 -7.18 21.29
N VAL A 177 1.95 -6.24 21.31
CA VAL A 177 2.17 -4.87 21.79
C VAL A 177 2.59 -4.87 23.27
N ALA A 178 2.04 -5.78 24.09
CA ALA A 178 2.39 -5.90 25.50
C ALA A 178 3.90 -6.21 25.75
N ASN A 179 4.55 -6.83 24.78
CA ASN A 179 5.94 -7.28 24.88
C ASN A 179 6.92 -6.35 24.15
N TRP A 180 6.47 -5.22 23.60
CA TRP A 180 7.38 -4.26 22.98
C TRP A 180 8.26 -3.54 24.00
N PRO A 181 9.54 -3.26 23.66
CA PRO A 181 10.47 -2.63 24.58
C PRO A 181 10.05 -1.21 24.92
N THR A 182 10.09 -0.87 26.19
CA THR A 182 9.78 0.47 26.71
C THR A 182 11.04 1.27 26.99
N ASN A 183 10.94 2.61 26.89
CA ASN A 183 12.03 3.54 27.18
C ASN A 183 13.31 3.32 26.35
N ASP A 184 13.22 2.66 25.21
CA ASP A 184 14.36 2.40 24.31
C ASP A 184 14.25 3.26 23.03
N ALA A 185 15.12 4.25 22.92
CA ALA A 185 15.20 5.13 21.74
C ALA A 185 15.73 4.41 20.48
N ARG A 186 16.20 3.17 20.60
CA ARG A 186 16.64 2.33 19.47
C ARG A 186 15.52 1.46 18.91
N PHE A 187 14.34 1.44 19.57
CA PHE A 187 13.20 0.68 19.07
C PHE A 187 12.74 1.22 17.73
N LEU A 188 12.70 0.37 16.72
CA LEU A 188 12.26 0.71 15.37
C LEU A 188 10.81 0.23 15.17
N PHE A 189 9.92 1.18 15.09
CA PHE A 189 8.49 0.90 15.03
C PHE A 189 8.07 0.18 13.75
N HIS A 190 8.56 0.63 12.57
CA HIS A 190 8.15 0.05 11.29
C HIS A 190 8.46 -1.45 11.15
N PRO A 191 9.67 -1.96 11.48
CA PRO A 191 9.92 -3.39 11.48
C PRO A 191 9.07 -4.19 12.47
N ALA A 192 8.89 -3.66 13.70
CA ALA A 192 8.06 -4.33 14.70
C ALA A 192 6.58 -4.40 14.28
N MET A 193 6.06 -3.31 13.69
CA MET A 193 4.70 -3.29 13.13
C MET A 193 4.55 -4.26 11.96
N LYS A 194 5.59 -4.40 11.12
CA LYS A 194 5.58 -5.35 10.02
C LYS A 194 5.50 -6.82 10.48
N GLU A 195 6.18 -7.17 11.56
CA GLU A 195 6.07 -8.50 12.18
C GLU A 195 4.64 -8.72 12.70
N LEU A 196 4.08 -7.75 13.44
CA LEU A 196 2.71 -7.83 13.95
C LEU A 196 1.70 -8.05 12.82
N THR A 197 1.76 -7.26 11.75
CA THR A 197 0.79 -7.40 10.64
C THR A 197 0.97 -8.70 9.86
N LEU A 198 2.17 -9.28 9.80
CA LEU A 198 2.40 -10.60 9.24
C LEU A 198 1.78 -11.71 10.10
N ASP A 199 1.88 -11.61 11.43
CA ASP A 199 1.26 -12.57 12.34
C ASP A 199 -0.27 -12.49 12.28
N VAL A 200 -0.83 -11.26 12.24
CA VAL A 200 -2.26 -11.04 12.00
C VAL A 200 -2.69 -11.67 10.67
N ALA A 201 -1.96 -11.40 9.59
CA ALA A 201 -2.28 -11.95 8.28
C ALA A 201 -2.17 -13.49 8.26
N SER A 202 -1.18 -14.06 8.95
CA SER A 202 -1.03 -15.52 9.07
C SER A 202 -2.22 -16.16 9.78
N LEU A 203 -2.71 -15.53 10.85
CA LEU A 203 -3.88 -16.03 11.57
C LEU A 203 -5.17 -15.83 10.77
N VAL A 204 -5.47 -14.59 10.38
CA VAL A 204 -6.75 -14.24 9.76
C VAL A 204 -6.91 -14.85 8.38
N PHE A 205 -5.85 -14.90 7.58
CA PHE A 205 -5.95 -15.38 6.20
C PHE A 205 -5.64 -16.84 6.03
N MET A 206 -4.73 -17.41 6.84
CA MET A 206 -4.29 -18.80 6.70
C MET A 206 -4.73 -19.71 7.86
N GLY A 207 -5.27 -19.14 8.95
CA GLY A 207 -5.66 -19.90 10.15
C GLY A 207 -4.48 -20.46 10.94
N HIS A 208 -3.29 -19.86 10.80
CA HIS A 208 -2.12 -20.26 11.60
C HIS A 208 -2.08 -19.51 12.92
N GLU A 209 -2.24 -20.24 14.04
CA GLU A 209 -2.09 -19.68 15.37
C GLU A 209 -0.63 -19.25 15.61
N PRO A 210 -0.40 -18.04 16.19
CA PRO A 210 0.93 -17.60 16.57
C PRO A 210 1.66 -18.65 17.42
N GLY A 211 2.90 -18.97 17.03
CA GLY A 211 3.73 -19.95 17.72
C GLY A 211 3.52 -21.42 17.29
N THR A 212 2.55 -21.70 16.42
CA THR A 212 2.41 -23.03 15.79
C THR A 212 3.15 -23.05 14.45
N ASP A 213 3.69 -24.20 14.06
CA ASP A 213 4.38 -24.40 12.77
C ASP A 213 5.40 -23.28 12.44
N HIS A 214 6.09 -22.79 13.46
CA HIS A 214 6.96 -21.60 13.37
C HIS A 214 7.89 -21.61 12.15
N ASP A 215 8.52 -22.73 11.85
CA ASP A 215 9.45 -22.86 10.72
C ASP A 215 8.73 -22.73 9.37
N LEU A 216 7.55 -23.29 9.23
CA LEU A 216 6.74 -23.23 8.01
C LEU A 216 6.22 -21.79 7.79
N VAL A 217 5.61 -21.20 8.83
CA VAL A 217 5.09 -19.82 8.79
C VAL A 217 6.23 -18.84 8.49
N THR A 218 7.37 -19.00 9.13
CA THR A 218 8.57 -18.17 8.86
C THR A 218 9.02 -18.31 7.40
N LYS A 219 9.07 -19.52 6.86
CA LYS A 219 9.45 -19.78 5.45
C LYS A 219 8.47 -19.13 4.48
N VAL A 220 7.18 -19.25 4.73
CA VAL A 220 6.11 -18.65 3.91
C VAL A 220 6.20 -17.13 3.96
N ASN A 221 6.32 -16.53 5.14
CA ASN A 221 6.46 -15.07 5.32
C ASN A 221 7.74 -14.52 4.66
N GLN A 222 8.85 -15.29 4.71
CA GLN A 222 10.06 -14.94 3.98
C GLN A 222 9.85 -14.98 2.46
N ALA A 223 9.13 -15.98 1.95
CA ALA A 223 8.81 -16.09 0.53
C ALA A 223 7.95 -14.91 0.06
N PHE A 224 6.94 -14.48 0.83
CA PHE A 224 6.18 -13.25 0.57
C PHE A 224 7.06 -12.02 0.49
N THR A 225 7.92 -11.83 1.48
CA THR A 225 8.84 -10.69 1.53
C THR A 225 9.77 -10.65 0.32
N ILE A 226 10.31 -11.81 -0.09
CA ILE A 226 11.19 -11.93 -1.28
C ILE A 226 10.39 -11.61 -2.55
N THR A 227 9.18 -12.14 -2.68
CA THR A 227 8.30 -11.95 -3.84
C THR A 227 7.92 -10.47 -4.00
N THR A 228 7.48 -9.82 -2.93
CA THR A 228 7.12 -8.40 -2.95
C THR A 228 8.31 -7.50 -3.32
N ARG A 229 9.48 -7.76 -2.73
CA ARG A 229 10.71 -7.01 -3.03
C ARG A 229 11.23 -7.22 -4.46
N ALA A 230 10.90 -8.35 -5.08
CA ALA A 230 11.31 -8.64 -6.45
C ALA A 230 10.60 -7.74 -7.48
N GLY A 231 9.37 -7.31 -7.22
CA GLY A 231 8.64 -6.36 -8.07
C GLY A 231 9.40 -5.05 -8.33
N GLY A 232 10.17 -4.57 -7.35
CA GLY A 232 11.05 -3.40 -7.47
C GLY A 232 12.45 -3.69 -8.09
N ALA A 233 12.68 -4.87 -8.68
CA ALA A 233 13.97 -5.18 -9.28
C ALA A 233 14.17 -4.44 -10.62
N ILE A 234 15.29 -3.70 -10.73
CA ILE A 234 15.70 -3.05 -11.99
C ILE A 234 16.16 -4.12 -12.99
N ILE A 235 17.00 -5.06 -12.52
CA ILE A 235 17.49 -6.17 -13.36
C ILE A 235 16.51 -7.34 -13.26
N ARG A 236 15.78 -7.59 -14.35
CA ARG A 236 14.69 -8.58 -14.42
C ARG A 236 15.11 -9.84 -15.16
N GLN A 237 16.24 -10.41 -14.73
CA GLN A 237 16.76 -11.65 -15.32
C GLN A 237 16.36 -12.87 -14.47
N PRO A 238 15.80 -13.94 -15.09
CA PRO A 238 15.36 -15.15 -14.38
C PRO A 238 16.51 -16.10 -14.06
N VAL A 239 17.69 -15.58 -13.71
CA VAL A 239 18.90 -16.34 -13.39
C VAL A 239 19.53 -15.89 -12.07
N PRO A 240 20.23 -16.78 -11.31
CA PRO A 240 20.97 -16.40 -10.11
C PRO A 240 22.06 -15.35 -10.43
N PRO A 241 22.38 -14.43 -9.50
CA PRO A 241 21.83 -14.24 -8.14
C PRO A 241 20.76 -13.14 -8.05
N PHE A 242 20.13 -12.75 -9.16
CA PHE A 242 19.27 -11.57 -9.25
C PHE A 242 18.03 -11.66 -8.37
N LYS A 243 17.57 -10.49 -7.86
CA LYS A 243 16.35 -10.38 -7.06
C LYS A 243 15.12 -10.92 -7.77
N TRP A 244 15.02 -10.69 -9.08
CA TRP A 244 13.93 -11.19 -9.93
C TRP A 244 13.84 -12.72 -9.88
N TRP A 245 14.94 -13.43 -10.10
CA TRP A 245 14.99 -14.89 -10.02
C TRP A 245 14.58 -15.41 -8.63
N ARG A 246 15.06 -14.76 -7.55
CA ARG A 246 14.66 -15.13 -6.19
C ARG A 246 13.16 -14.98 -5.97
N GLY A 247 12.55 -13.90 -6.51
CA GLY A 247 11.11 -13.68 -6.47
C GLY A 247 10.32 -14.77 -7.17
N LEU A 248 10.75 -15.18 -8.37
CA LEU A 248 10.11 -16.27 -9.10
C LEU A 248 10.16 -17.59 -8.33
N LYS A 249 11.31 -17.93 -7.73
CA LYS A 249 11.43 -19.12 -6.86
C LYS A 249 10.56 -19.04 -5.61
N ALA A 250 10.50 -17.87 -5.00
CA ALA A 250 9.62 -17.63 -3.84
C ALA A 250 8.14 -17.77 -4.22
N ARG A 251 7.74 -17.25 -5.41
CA ARG A 251 6.38 -17.42 -5.94
C ARG A 251 6.02 -18.89 -6.12
N THR A 252 6.90 -19.72 -6.70
CA THR A 252 6.66 -21.16 -6.86
C THR A 252 6.42 -21.84 -5.50
N LEU A 253 7.23 -21.50 -4.48
CA LEU A 253 7.03 -22.02 -3.13
C LEU A 253 5.65 -21.65 -2.56
N LEU A 254 5.20 -20.41 -2.78
CA LEU A 254 3.89 -19.96 -2.33
C LEU A 254 2.76 -20.68 -3.07
N GLU A 255 2.90 -20.94 -4.36
CA GLU A 255 1.92 -21.69 -5.16
C GLU A 255 1.79 -23.14 -4.65
N GLU A 256 2.92 -23.81 -4.43
CA GLU A 256 2.94 -25.17 -3.88
C GLU A 256 2.29 -25.22 -2.49
N TYR A 257 2.67 -24.28 -1.61
CA TYR A 257 2.11 -24.17 -0.27
C TYR A 257 0.58 -23.99 -0.29
N PHE A 258 0.08 -23.00 -1.02
CA PHE A 258 -1.36 -22.75 -1.04
C PHE A 258 -2.14 -23.83 -1.79
N ALA A 259 -1.57 -24.45 -2.83
CA ALA A 259 -2.23 -25.56 -3.52
C ALA A 259 -2.46 -26.76 -2.60
N GLU A 260 -1.53 -27.05 -1.68
CA GLU A 260 -1.70 -28.07 -0.65
C GLU A 260 -2.75 -27.65 0.38
N ARG A 261 -2.66 -26.42 0.89
CA ARG A 261 -3.61 -25.90 1.89
C ARG A 261 -5.05 -25.82 1.35
N VAL A 262 -5.26 -25.46 0.10
CA VAL A 262 -6.60 -25.43 -0.52
C VAL A 262 -7.23 -26.82 -0.47
N LYS A 263 -6.50 -27.89 -0.81
CA LYS A 263 -7.01 -29.27 -0.74
C LYS A 263 -7.46 -29.66 0.67
N GLU A 264 -6.69 -29.28 1.68
CA GLU A 264 -7.03 -29.52 3.09
C GLU A 264 -8.26 -28.71 3.51
N ARG A 265 -8.31 -27.41 3.15
CA ARG A 265 -9.38 -26.50 3.56
C ARG A 265 -10.71 -26.76 2.86
N ARG A 266 -10.70 -27.36 1.67
CA ARG A 266 -11.93 -27.86 1.01
C ARG A 266 -12.65 -28.94 1.84
N GLN A 267 -11.93 -29.65 2.71
CA GLN A 267 -12.47 -30.71 3.56
C GLN A 267 -12.65 -30.28 5.02
N ALA A 268 -12.20 -29.07 5.37
CA ALA A 268 -12.24 -28.54 6.73
C ALA A 268 -13.34 -27.47 6.87
N THR A 269 -13.72 -27.19 8.11
CA THR A 269 -14.53 -26.02 8.47
C THR A 269 -13.65 -25.03 9.22
N GLY A 270 -13.88 -23.73 9.04
CA GLY A 270 -13.11 -22.69 9.70
C GLY A 270 -13.59 -21.29 9.33
N ASN A 271 -13.06 -20.31 10.05
CA ASN A 271 -13.41 -18.89 9.84
C ASN A 271 -12.24 -18.08 9.26
N ASP A 272 -11.07 -18.71 9.03
CA ASP A 272 -9.98 -18.07 8.31
C ASP A 272 -10.37 -17.83 6.84
N MET A 273 -9.76 -16.80 6.24
CA MET A 273 -10.13 -16.37 4.89
C MET A 273 -9.91 -17.45 3.83
N LEU A 274 -8.86 -18.27 3.94
CA LEU A 274 -8.60 -19.35 3.01
C LEU A 274 -9.74 -20.37 3.04
N THR A 275 -10.17 -20.81 4.23
CA THR A 275 -11.32 -21.71 4.40
C THR A 275 -12.60 -21.08 3.85
N VAL A 276 -12.84 -19.81 4.15
CA VAL A 276 -14.00 -19.08 3.63
C VAL A 276 -13.99 -19.10 2.10
N LEU A 277 -12.90 -18.72 1.44
CA LEU A 277 -12.80 -18.71 -0.03
C LEU A 277 -12.95 -20.11 -0.65
N CYS A 278 -12.59 -21.18 0.06
CA CYS A 278 -12.78 -22.56 -0.39
C CYS A 278 -14.26 -22.97 -0.45
N HIS A 279 -15.13 -22.33 0.34
CA HIS A 279 -16.55 -22.70 0.49
C HIS A 279 -17.53 -21.61 0.06
N THR A 280 -17.02 -20.46 -0.40
CA THR A 280 -17.88 -19.34 -0.83
C THR A 280 -18.40 -19.60 -2.24
N GLU A 281 -19.70 -19.36 -2.38
CA GLU A 281 -20.42 -19.30 -3.66
C GLU A 281 -21.08 -17.94 -3.81
N ASP A 282 -21.22 -17.46 -5.04
CA ASP A 282 -22.04 -16.28 -5.31
C ASP A 282 -23.54 -16.63 -5.36
N GLU A 283 -24.38 -15.63 -5.59
CA GLU A 283 -25.84 -15.80 -5.67
C GLU A 283 -26.29 -16.76 -6.78
N ASP A 284 -25.44 -17.00 -7.79
CA ASP A 284 -25.67 -17.92 -8.91
C ASP A 284 -25.07 -19.33 -8.66
N GLY A 285 -24.48 -19.57 -7.49
CA GLY A 285 -23.83 -20.84 -7.13
C GLY A 285 -22.44 -21.03 -7.72
N ASN A 286 -21.81 -19.95 -8.21
CA ASN A 286 -20.45 -20.03 -8.72
C ASN A 286 -19.44 -19.94 -7.58
N SER A 287 -18.36 -20.75 -7.67
CA SER A 287 -17.26 -20.77 -6.71
C SER A 287 -15.91 -20.64 -7.39
N PHE A 288 -14.89 -20.31 -6.62
CA PHE A 288 -13.51 -20.26 -7.11
C PHE A 288 -12.97 -21.65 -7.41
N THR A 289 -12.20 -21.75 -8.50
CA THR A 289 -11.32 -22.91 -8.72
C THR A 289 -10.17 -22.90 -7.70
N ASP A 290 -9.54 -24.05 -7.46
CA ASP A 290 -8.36 -24.14 -6.57
C ASP A 290 -7.25 -23.19 -7.03
N SER A 291 -7.04 -23.09 -8.35
CA SER A 291 -6.06 -22.15 -8.93
C SER A 291 -6.39 -20.69 -8.63
N ASP A 292 -7.69 -20.32 -8.68
CA ASP A 292 -8.09 -18.94 -8.37
C ASP A 292 -7.84 -18.63 -6.90
N ILE A 293 -8.19 -19.57 -5.99
CA ILE A 293 -7.95 -19.40 -4.56
C ILE A 293 -6.44 -19.22 -4.27
N VAL A 294 -5.59 -20.07 -4.84
CA VAL A 294 -4.12 -19.96 -4.70
C VAL A 294 -3.65 -18.56 -5.10
N ASN A 295 -4.05 -18.08 -6.26
CA ASN A 295 -3.64 -16.78 -6.78
C ASN A 295 -4.18 -15.61 -5.93
N HIS A 296 -5.44 -15.72 -5.49
CA HIS A 296 -6.04 -14.71 -4.62
C HIS A 296 -5.37 -14.68 -3.24
N MET A 297 -5.06 -15.82 -2.64
CA MET A 297 -4.37 -15.85 -1.35
C MET A 297 -2.99 -15.23 -1.41
N ILE A 298 -2.19 -15.55 -2.44
CA ILE A 298 -0.88 -14.93 -2.63
C ILE A 298 -1.00 -13.41 -2.82
N PHE A 299 -2.01 -12.96 -3.56
CA PHE A 299 -2.27 -11.53 -3.73
C PHE A 299 -2.74 -10.86 -2.43
N LEU A 300 -3.68 -11.45 -1.69
CA LEU A 300 -4.22 -10.91 -0.45
C LEU A 300 -3.14 -10.76 0.62
N MET A 301 -2.26 -11.74 0.77
CA MET A 301 -1.13 -11.65 1.68
C MET A 301 -0.18 -10.48 1.34
N MET A 302 0.06 -10.21 0.05
CA MET A 302 0.83 -9.04 -0.35
C MET A 302 0.08 -7.74 -0.01
N ALA A 303 -1.22 -7.68 -0.31
CA ALA A 303 -1.99 -6.45 -0.22
C ALA A 303 -2.24 -6.01 1.23
N ALA A 304 -2.43 -6.95 2.15
CA ALA A 304 -2.92 -6.66 3.48
C ALA A 304 -1.85 -6.15 4.45
N HIS A 305 -0.70 -6.79 4.54
CA HIS A 305 0.23 -6.48 5.63
C HIS A 305 1.07 -5.21 5.41
N ASP A 306 1.63 -4.99 4.22
CA ASP A 306 2.52 -3.84 3.99
C ASP A 306 1.76 -2.50 4.00
N THR A 307 0.50 -2.47 3.54
CA THR A 307 -0.33 -1.26 3.53
C THR A 307 -0.77 -0.85 4.94
N SER A 308 -1.22 -1.80 5.76
CA SER A 308 -1.55 -1.56 7.17
C SER A 308 -0.33 -1.16 7.99
N THR A 309 0.83 -1.82 7.75
CA THR A 309 2.12 -1.43 8.36
C THR A 309 2.47 0.03 8.06
N SER A 310 2.41 0.44 6.79
CA SER A 310 2.72 1.82 6.38
C SER A 310 1.76 2.83 7.00
N THR A 311 0.46 2.53 7.00
CA THR A 311 -0.57 3.40 7.59
C THR A 311 -0.36 3.56 9.09
N THR A 312 -0.22 2.47 9.84
CA THR A 312 0.00 2.51 11.30
C THR A 312 1.31 3.22 11.65
N THR A 313 2.39 2.97 10.87
CA THR A 313 3.67 3.64 11.06
C THR A 313 3.54 5.16 10.92
N THR A 314 2.82 5.62 9.89
CA THR A 314 2.59 7.05 9.66
C THR A 314 1.72 7.67 10.76
N MET A 315 0.67 6.96 11.21
CA MET A 315 -0.18 7.41 12.33
C MET A 315 0.62 7.57 13.63
N VAL A 316 1.44 6.59 13.97
CA VAL A 316 2.28 6.63 15.18
C VAL A 316 3.29 7.76 15.12
N TYR A 317 3.94 7.98 13.97
CA TYR A 317 4.80 9.15 13.77
C TYR A 317 4.03 10.45 14.00
N ASN A 318 2.88 10.61 13.35
CA ASN A 318 2.09 11.84 13.44
C ASN A 318 1.60 12.11 14.87
N MET A 319 1.16 11.09 15.60
CA MET A 319 0.77 11.22 17.00
C MET A 319 1.97 11.55 17.91
N ALA A 320 3.14 10.95 17.68
CA ALA A 320 4.33 11.27 18.46
C ALA A 320 4.86 12.69 18.17
N ALA A 321 4.66 13.19 16.96
CA ALA A 321 5.01 14.56 16.56
C ALA A 321 4.00 15.62 16.99
N ASN A 322 2.74 15.22 17.27
CA ASN A 322 1.62 16.10 17.63
C ASN A 322 0.93 15.56 18.90
N PRO A 323 1.50 15.80 20.10
CA PRO A 323 1.03 15.21 21.35
C PRO A 323 -0.43 15.53 21.70
N GLU A 324 -0.95 16.67 21.26
CA GLU A 324 -2.34 17.06 21.46
C GLU A 324 -3.32 16.10 20.77
N TRP A 325 -3.00 15.64 19.59
CA TRP A 325 -3.80 14.66 18.86
C TRP A 325 -3.68 13.27 19.48
N GLN A 326 -2.47 12.92 19.95
CA GLN A 326 -2.26 11.68 20.69
C GLN A 326 -3.12 11.62 21.96
N GLU A 327 -3.16 12.71 22.76
CA GLU A 327 -3.94 12.75 23.99
C GLU A 327 -5.44 12.65 23.71
N ARG A 328 -5.96 13.36 22.70
CA ARG A 328 -7.38 13.24 22.29
C ARG A 328 -7.72 11.79 21.93
N ALA A 329 -6.91 11.14 21.12
CA ALA A 329 -7.12 9.74 20.73
C ALA A 329 -6.99 8.79 21.93
N ARG A 330 -6.09 9.07 22.87
CA ARG A 330 -5.90 8.29 24.09
C ARG A 330 -7.09 8.41 25.04
N GLU A 331 -7.63 9.61 25.23
CA GLU A 331 -8.85 9.83 26.01
C GLU A 331 -10.05 9.11 25.42
N GLU A 332 -10.21 9.12 24.10
CA GLU A 332 -11.24 8.38 23.38
C GLU A 332 -11.06 6.87 23.60
N SER A 333 -9.85 6.35 23.42
CA SER A 333 -9.49 4.95 23.67
C SER A 333 -9.68 4.56 25.15
N ALA A 334 -9.45 5.48 26.09
CA ALA A 334 -9.66 5.25 27.52
C ALA A 334 -11.14 5.07 27.88
N ARG A 335 -12.05 5.82 27.23
CA ARG A 335 -13.51 5.67 27.43
C ARG A 335 -14.00 4.31 26.92
N LEU A 336 -13.37 3.77 25.89
CA LEU A 336 -13.69 2.44 25.37
C LEU A 336 -13.24 1.33 26.32
N GLY A 337 -12.12 1.54 27.03
CA GLY A 337 -11.57 0.60 28.02
C GLY A 337 -10.66 -0.47 27.44
N ASP A 338 -10.41 -1.52 28.25
CA ASP A 338 -9.47 -2.61 27.91
C ASP A 338 -10.18 -3.94 27.54
N GLY A 339 -11.52 -3.89 27.45
CA GLY A 339 -12.33 -5.05 27.07
C GLY A 339 -12.05 -5.55 25.64
N PRO A 340 -12.62 -6.69 25.26
CA PRO A 340 -12.59 -7.17 23.88
C PRO A 340 -13.16 -6.11 22.93
N LEU A 341 -12.55 -5.97 21.77
CA LEU A 341 -13.00 -5.03 20.74
C LEU A 341 -13.96 -5.72 19.78
N ASP A 342 -15.01 -4.98 19.42
CA ASP A 342 -15.90 -5.31 18.31
C ASP A 342 -15.95 -4.16 17.31
N ILE A 343 -16.67 -4.35 16.22
CA ILE A 343 -16.78 -3.32 15.17
C ILE A 343 -17.46 -2.06 15.71
N GLU A 344 -18.52 -2.21 16.53
CA GLU A 344 -19.27 -1.10 17.12
C GLU A 344 -18.40 -0.25 18.05
N ALA A 345 -17.49 -0.88 18.77
CA ALA A 345 -16.50 -0.21 19.61
C ALA A 345 -15.50 0.58 18.76
N LEU A 346 -14.97 -0.03 17.70
CA LEU A 346 -14.02 0.61 16.79
C LEU A 346 -14.64 1.75 15.97
N GLU A 347 -15.93 1.67 15.66
CA GLU A 347 -16.68 2.74 14.99
C GLU A 347 -16.78 4.02 15.85
N LYS A 348 -16.73 3.91 17.19
CA LYS A 348 -16.74 5.05 18.12
C LYS A 348 -15.40 5.79 18.23
N LEU A 349 -14.33 5.24 17.66
CA LEU A 349 -13.00 5.85 17.66
C LEU A 349 -12.87 6.88 16.51
N GLU A 350 -13.62 7.99 16.64
CA GLU A 350 -13.71 9.04 15.62
C GLU A 350 -12.40 9.83 15.51
N THR A 351 -11.75 10.14 16.63
CA THR A 351 -10.45 10.82 16.62
C THR A 351 -9.37 9.98 15.92
N LEU A 352 -9.36 8.67 16.14
CA LEU A 352 -8.44 7.78 15.42
C LEU A 352 -8.75 7.73 13.92
N GLU A 353 -10.02 7.83 13.53
CA GLU A 353 -10.39 7.89 12.11
C GLU A 353 -9.88 9.17 11.45
N LEU A 354 -10.03 10.32 12.10
CA LEU A 354 -9.50 11.59 11.60
C LEU A 354 -7.97 11.55 11.47
N ILE A 355 -7.26 11.03 12.49
CA ILE A 355 -5.80 10.85 12.46
C ILE A 355 -5.38 9.89 11.34
N MET A 356 -6.10 8.78 11.14
CA MET A 356 -5.84 7.81 10.08
C MET A 356 -6.00 8.43 8.69
N ASN A 357 -7.11 9.15 8.48
CA ASN A 357 -7.37 9.81 7.20
C ASN A 357 -6.30 10.86 6.87
N GLU A 358 -5.91 11.67 7.85
CA GLU A 358 -4.85 12.66 7.65
C GLU A 358 -3.48 12.00 7.42
N SER A 359 -3.19 10.90 8.12
CA SER A 359 -1.96 10.13 7.89
C SER A 359 -1.92 9.51 6.50
N LEU A 360 -3.03 8.95 6.02
CA LEU A 360 -3.20 8.43 4.66
C LEU A 360 -3.09 9.53 3.60
N ARG A 361 -3.53 10.75 3.93
CA ARG A 361 -3.37 11.91 3.05
C ARG A 361 -1.89 12.30 2.90
N MET A 362 -1.17 12.40 4.00
CA MET A 362 0.23 12.83 4.01
C MET A 362 1.15 11.78 3.39
N VAL A 363 0.97 10.50 3.75
CA VAL A 363 1.76 9.38 3.23
C VAL A 363 0.82 8.22 2.91
N THR A 364 0.34 8.19 1.67
CA THR A 364 -0.51 7.08 1.21
C THR A 364 0.33 5.86 0.85
N PRO A 365 -0.04 4.63 1.29
CA PRO A 365 0.71 3.41 1.00
C PRO A 365 0.91 3.11 -0.48
N LEU A 366 -0.05 3.52 -1.31
CA LEU A 366 0.04 3.37 -2.77
C LEU A 366 -0.09 4.75 -3.44
N PRO A 367 1.04 5.52 -3.55
CA PRO A 367 1.00 6.90 -4.03
C PRO A 367 0.65 7.02 -5.51
N PHE A 368 0.87 5.96 -6.29
CA PHE A 368 0.52 5.91 -7.71
C PHE A 368 -0.16 4.60 -8.07
N ASN A 369 -0.83 4.58 -9.21
CA ASN A 369 -1.46 3.41 -9.81
C ASN A 369 -1.12 3.35 -11.30
N MET A 370 -1.18 2.13 -11.86
CA MET A 370 -0.85 1.90 -13.25
C MET A 370 -2.04 1.31 -14.01
N ARG A 371 -2.18 1.72 -15.25
CA ARG A 371 -3.17 1.21 -16.21
C ARG A 371 -2.52 1.07 -17.59
N GLN A 372 -3.23 0.40 -18.51
CA GLN A 372 -2.85 0.38 -19.92
C GLN A 372 -4.11 0.62 -20.76
N ALA A 373 -3.99 1.49 -21.76
CA ALA A 373 -5.08 1.71 -22.74
C ALA A 373 -5.29 0.44 -23.56
N VAL A 374 -6.51 -0.07 -23.59
CA VAL A 374 -6.86 -1.32 -24.34
C VAL A 374 -7.18 -1.05 -25.80
N ARG A 375 -7.47 0.19 -26.15
CA ARG A 375 -7.75 0.69 -27.52
C ARG A 375 -7.33 2.15 -27.60
N ASP A 376 -7.33 2.66 -28.80
CA ASP A 376 -7.20 4.09 -29.04
C ASP A 376 -8.33 4.82 -28.29
N THR A 377 -7.97 5.81 -27.48
CA THR A 377 -8.92 6.51 -26.61
C THR A 377 -8.53 7.96 -26.39
N GLU A 378 -9.37 8.68 -25.65
CA GLU A 378 -9.15 10.04 -25.23
C GLU A 378 -8.93 10.11 -23.72
N LEU A 379 -8.00 10.99 -23.30
CA LEU A 379 -7.85 11.40 -21.90
C LEU A 379 -7.66 12.92 -21.83
N LEU A 380 -8.62 13.63 -21.22
CA LEU A 380 -8.58 15.10 -21.06
C LEU A 380 -8.29 15.86 -22.38
N GLY A 381 -8.95 15.48 -23.46
CA GLY A 381 -8.79 16.11 -24.78
C GLY A 381 -7.53 15.71 -25.54
N HIS A 382 -6.79 14.68 -25.06
CA HIS A 382 -5.58 14.18 -25.72
C HIS A 382 -5.78 12.77 -26.25
N TYR A 383 -5.13 12.48 -27.36
CA TYR A 383 -5.11 11.16 -27.97
C TYR A 383 -4.16 10.21 -27.19
N ILE A 384 -4.69 9.04 -26.85
CA ILE A 384 -3.95 7.96 -26.19
C ILE A 384 -4.04 6.71 -27.06
N PRO A 385 -2.95 6.29 -27.71
CA PRO A 385 -2.93 5.06 -28.51
C PRO A 385 -3.16 3.80 -27.66
N ALA A 386 -3.72 2.77 -28.28
CA ALA A 386 -3.80 1.43 -27.70
C ALA A 386 -2.41 0.95 -27.23
N GLY A 387 -2.37 0.25 -26.09
CA GLY A 387 -1.13 -0.25 -25.50
C GLY A 387 -0.33 0.76 -24.67
N THR A 388 -0.72 2.05 -24.65
CA THR A 388 -0.06 3.08 -23.82
C THR A 388 -0.23 2.77 -22.34
N ASN A 389 0.88 2.67 -21.60
CA ASN A 389 0.82 2.61 -20.14
C ASN A 389 0.49 4.00 -19.56
N ILE A 390 -0.30 4.01 -18.51
CA ILE A 390 -0.73 5.24 -17.83
C ILE A 390 -0.41 5.09 -16.35
N THR A 391 0.30 6.06 -15.81
CA THR A 391 0.57 6.17 -14.37
C THR A 391 -0.27 7.30 -13.79
N ILE A 392 -1.10 6.98 -12.79
CA ILE A 392 -1.97 7.93 -12.09
C ILE A 392 -1.41 8.16 -10.71
N TRP A 393 -1.41 9.41 -10.22
CA TRP A 393 -0.82 9.79 -8.94
C TRP A 393 -1.85 10.35 -7.95
N PRO A 394 -2.77 9.54 -7.38
CA PRO A 394 -3.71 10.04 -6.38
C PRO A 394 -3.01 10.63 -5.15
N GLY A 395 -1.83 10.13 -4.75
CA GLY A 395 -1.05 10.69 -3.65
C GLY A 395 -0.63 12.16 -3.86
N MET A 396 -0.48 12.60 -5.12
CA MET A 396 -0.26 14.02 -5.43
C MET A 396 -1.52 14.85 -5.14
N ASN A 397 -2.72 14.34 -5.48
CA ASN A 397 -3.98 15.05 -5.23
C ASN A 397 -4.17 15.35 -3.74
N HIS A 398 -3.65 14.47 -2.87
CA HIS A 398 -3.70 14.63 -1.43
C HIS A 398 -2.91 15.84 -0.90
N ARG A 399 -2.09 16.48 -1.75
CA ARG A 399 -1.22 17.60 -1.39
C ARG A 399 -1.43 18.86 -2.24
N LEU A 400 -2.46 18.88 -3.10
CA LEU A 400 -2.80 20.04 -3.93
C LEU A 400 -3.32 21.19 -3.07
N PRO A 401 -2.70 22.39 -3.09
CA PRO A 401 -3.16 23.52 -2.29
C PRO A 401 -4.58 24.00 -2.64
N GLU A 402 -5.03 23.74 -3.87
CA GLU A 402 -6.38 24.05 -4.34
C GLU A 402 -7.45 23.21 -3.63
N LEU A 403 -7.05 22.00 -3.15
CA LEU A 403 -7.93 21.07 -2.45
C LEU A 403 -7.75 21.13 -0.94
N TRP A 404 -6.53 21.37 -0.46
CA TRP A 404 -6.14 21.25 0.93
C TRP A 404 -5.49 22.52 1.46
N THR A 405 -6.02 23.07 2.54
CA THR A 405 -5.45 24.21 3.24
C THR A 405 -4.17 23.78 3.98
N ASP A 406 -3.07 24.49 3.80
CA ASP A 406 -1.77 24.14 4.39
C ASP A 406 -1.45 22.62 4.27
N PRO A 407 -1.30 22.09 3.03
CA PRO A 407 -1.26 20.65 2.79
C PRO A 407 -0.10 19.92 3.48
N ASP A 408 0.96 20.61 3.84
CA ASP A 408 2.13 20.03 4.52
C ASP A 408 1.98 19.98 6.05
N LYS A 409 0.94 20.62 6.61
CA LYS A 409 0.64 20.57 8.03
C LYS A 409 -0.24 19.37 8.36
N PHE A 410 0.13 18.64 9.43
CA PHE A 410 -0.74 17.61 10.01
C PHE A 410 -1.93 18.28 10.72
N ASP A 411 -3.12 18.08 10.20
CA ASP A 411 -4.34 18.70 10.69
C ASP A 411 -5.57 17.82 10.42
N PRO A 412 -5.86 16.85 11.28
CA PRO A 412 -6.98 15.93 11.12
C PRO A 412 -8.37 16.61 11.03
N GLU A 413 -8.53 17.82 11.60
CA GLU A 413 -9.80 18.56 11.55
C GLU A 413 -10.26 18.91 10.12
N ARG A 414 -9.36 18.82 9.13
CA ARG A 414 -9.74 19.03 7.72
C ARG A 414 -10.72 18.00 7.18
N PHE A 415 -10.80 16.83 7.81
CA PHE A 415 -11.77 15.78 7.49
C PHE A 415 -13.11 15.93 8.22
N ALA A 416 -13.14 16.68 9.31
CA ALA A 416 -14.35 16.95 10.09
C ALA A 416 -15.20 18.08 9.49
N GLU A 417 -16.49 18.07 9.82
CA GLU A 417 -17.37 19.20 9.52
C GLU A 417 -17.00 20.43 10.40
N PRO A 418 -17.12 21.64 9.91
CA PRO A 418 -17.66 22.03 8.60
C PRO A 418 -16.62 22.04 7.45
N ARG A 419 -15.36 21.74 7.72
CA ARG A 419 -14.29 21.87 6.71
C ARG A 419 -14.40 20.83 5.58
N SER A 420 -14.50 19.56 5.94
CA SER A 420 -14.68 18.43 5.00
C SER A 420 -13.91 18.59 3.68
N GLU A 421 -12.63 18.97 3.73
CA GLU A 421 -11.82 19.36 2.56
C GLU A 421 -11.72 18.23 1.53
N HIS A 422 -11.79 16.98 1.97
CA HIS A 422 -11.82 15.79 1.11
C HIS A 422 -13.03 15.74 0.17
N LYS A 423 -14.10 16.52 0.45
CA LYS A 423 -15.32 16.59 -0.37
C LYS A 423 -15.24 17.62 -1.51
N LYS A 424 -14.19 18.47 -1.56
CA LYS A 424 -14.04 19.48 -2.64
C LYS A 424 -13.97 18.87 -4.03
N HIS A 425 -13.47 17.64 -4.16
CA HIS A 425 -13.51 16.86 -5.38
C HIS A 425 -13.58 15.36 -5.02
N ARG A 426 -14.28 14.56 -5.83
CA ARG A 426 -14.45 13.11 -5.59
C ARG A 426 -13.14 12.35 -5.42
N TYR A 427 -12.07 12.80 -6.07
CA TYR A 427 -10.73 12.22 -6.02
C TYR A 427 -9.69 13.17 -5.39
N ALA A 428 -10.15 14.11 -4.55
CA ALA A 428 -9.27 14.86 -3.69
C ALA A 428 -8.55 13.93 -2.71
N PHE A 429 -9.29 12.93 -2.18
CA PHE A 429 -8.80 11.92 -1.24
C PHE A 429 -9.15 10.52 -1.75
N ALA A 430 -8.16 9.77 -2.22
CA ALA A 430 -8.36 8.45 -2.82
C ALA A 430 -7.28 7.43 -2.39
N PRO A 431 -6.99 7.26 -1.08
CA PRO A 431 -5.94 6.33 -0.62
C PRO A 431 -6.28 4.87 -0.90
N PHE A 432 -7.56 4.56 -1.08
CA PHE A 432 -8.09 3.23 -1.39
C PHE A 432 -8.42 3.07 -2.88
N GLY A 433 -7.92 3.96 -3.75
CA GLY A 433 -8.23 3.95 -5.17
C GLY A 433 -9.67 4.35 -5.48
N GLY A 434 -10.19 3.88 -6.62
CA GLY A 434 -11.54 4.24 -7.07
C GLY A 434 -12.08 3.35 -8.18
N GLY A 435 -13.35 3.59 -8.54
CA GLY A 435 -14.06 2.82 -9.56
C GLY A 435 -14.25 1.34 -9.17
N ALA A 436 -14.29 0.47 -10.17
CA ALA A 436 -14.46 -0.97 -9.95
C ALA A 436 -13.34 -1.60 -9.11
N HIS A 437 -12.13 -1.07 -9.21
CA HIS A 437 -10.94 -1.53 -8.48
C HIS A 437 -10.71 -0.83 -7.13
N LYS A 438 -11.72 -0.16 -6.56
CA LYS A 438 -11.61 0.35 -5.19
C LYS A 438 -11.25 -0.79 -4.24
N CYS A 439 -10.35 -0.53 -3.27
CA CYS A 439 -9.86 -1.53 -2.32
C CYS A 439 -11.00 -2.34 -1.70
N ILE A 440 -10.94 -3.67 -1.84
CA ILE A 440 -11.93 -4.59 -1.26
C ILE A 440 -11.75 -4.72 0.24
N GLY A 441 -10.49 -4.66 0.71
CA GLY A 441 -10.12 -4.76 2.12
C GLY A 441 -10.13 -3.43 2.88
N MET A 442 -10.77 -2.37 2.35
CA MET A 442 -10.76 -1.04 2.99
C MET A 442 -11.25 -1.09 4.44
N VAL A 443 -12.41 -1.69 4.68
CA VAL A 443 -12.97 -1.79 6.04
C VAL A 443 -12.10 -2.67 6.93
N PHE A 444 -11.62 -3.81 6.42
CA PHE A 444 -10.69 -4.68 7.15
C PHE A 444 -9.44 -3.92 7.60
N GLY A 445 -8.76 -3.22 6.70
CA GLY A 445 -7.54 -2.47 7.03
C GLY A 445 -7.80 -1.33 8.02
N GLN A 446 -8.95 -0.64 7.91
CA GLN A 446 -9.33 0.39 8.88
C GLN A 446 -9.55 -0.19 10.28
N LEU A 447 -10.24 -1.32 10.38
CA LEU A 447 -10.47 -2.02 11.65
C LEU A 447 -9.15 -2.52 12.25
N GLU A 448 -8.28 -3.14 11.43
CA GLU A 448 -6.95 -3.60 11.87
C GLU A 448 -6.12 -2.45 12.44
N VAL A 449 -5.99 -1.35 11.70
CA VAL A 449 -5.21 -0.19 12.11
C VAL A 449 -5.77 0.43 13.39
N LYS A 450 -7.10 0.63 13.48
CA LYS A 450 -7.74 1.17 14.68
C LYS A 450 -7.52 0.26 15.90
N THR A 451 -7.64 -1.06 15.74
CA THR A 451 -7.41 -2.04 16.81
C THR A 451 -5.99 -1.94 17.36
N VAL A 452 -4.99 -1.98 16.48
CA VAL A 452 -3.58 -1.91 16.90
C VAL A 452 -3.26 -0.58 17.57
N VAL A 453 -3.70 0.54 17.01
CA VAL A 453 -3.43 1.87 17.56
C VAL A 453 -4.16 2.06 18.90
N HIS A 454 -5.39 1.58 19.03
CA HIS A 454 -6.09 1.58 20.32
C HIS A 454 -5.28 0.85 21.39
N ARG A 455 -4.82 -0.40 21.11
CA ARG A 455 -4.01 -1.18 22.08
C ARG A 455 -2.68 -0.50 22.43
N LEU A 456 -2.06 0.19 21.48
CA LEU A 456 -0.86 1.02 21.72
C LEU A 456 -1.16 2.16 22.69
N LEU A 457 -2.20 2.95 22.43
CA LEU A 457 -2.57 4.11 23.22
C LEU A 457 -3.07 3.76 24.64
N ARG A 458 -3.59 2.55 24.83
CA ARG A 458 -3.96 2.03 26.15
C ARG A 458 -2.77 1.67 27.02
N ARG A 459 -1.59 1.41 26.41
CA ARG A 459 -0.40 0.96 27.13
C ARG A 459 0.72 1.98 27.16
N TYR A 460 0.82 2.82 26.14
CA TYR A 460 1.99 3.65 25.91
C TYR A 460 1.62 5.09 25.56
N ARG A 461 2.51 6.00 25.98
CA ARG A 461 2.69 7.30 25.35
C ARG A 461 3.78 7.17 24.30
N LEU A 462 3.52 7.70 23.11
CA LEU A 462 4.41 7.64 21.94
C LEU A 462 5.25 8.91 21.89
N GLU A 463 6.56 8.78 21.84
CA GLU A 463 7.47 9.92 21.75
C GLU A 463 8.44 9.75 20.58
N LEU A 464 8.82 10.84 19.93
CA LEU A 464 9.90 10.83 18.94
C LEU A 464 11.22 10.47 19.64
N ALA A 465 12.02 9.59 19.04
CA ALA A 465 13.32 9.20 19.63
C ALA A 465 14.31 10.36 19.75
N ARG A 466 14.10 11.44 19.00
CA ARG A 466 14.87 12.70 19.08
C ARG A 466 13.98 13.89 18.72
N PRO A 467 14.18 15.06 19.35
CA PRO A 467 13.42 16.27 19.01
C PRO A 467 13.55 16.65 17.54
N GLY A 468 12.45 17.04 16.91
CA GLY A 468 12.43 17.47 15.51
C GLY A 468 12.69 16.35 14.50
N TYR A 469 12.61 15.08 14.91
CA TYR A 469 12.76 13.94 14.00
C TYR A 469 11.70 14.01 12.89
N GLN A 470 12.17 13.86 11.64
CA GLN A 470 11.33 13.71 10.46
C GLN A 470 11.81 12.48 9.68
N PRO A 471 10.91 11.54 9.34
CA PRO A 471 11.28 10.36 8.58
C PRO A 471 11.61 10.73 7.13
N HIS A 472 12.65 10.11 6.60
CA HIS A 472 12.90 10.09 5.16
C HIS A 472 12.21 8.88 4.56
N TRP A 473 11.29 9.13 3.63
CA TRP A 473 10.53 8.08 2.96
C TRP A 473 11.23 7.62 1.68
N ASP A 474 11.24 6.32 1.46
CA ASP A 474 11.64 5.69 0.21
C ASP A 474 10.38 5.38 -0.61
N TYR A 475 10.23 6.03 -1.75
CA TYR A 475 9.08 5.87 -2.67
C TYR A 475 9.36 4.88 -3.81
N GLY A 476 10.43 4.09 -3.75
CA GLY A 476 10.74 3.04 -4.74
C GLY A 476 9.75 1.88 -4.80
N GLY A 477 8.67 1.98 -4.05
CA GLY A 477 7.53 1.06 -3.95
C GLY A 477 6.48 1.67 -3.03
N MET A 478 5.95 0.88 -2.09
CA MET A 478 5.19 1.44 -0.97
C MET A 478 6.12 2.28 -0.09
N PRO A 479 5.70 3.48 0.36
CA PRO A 479 6.54 4.34 1.19
C PRO A 479 6.96 3.65 2.49
N ILE A 480 8.25 3.58 2.74
CA ILE A 480 8.82 3.07 3.98
C ILE A 480 9.80 4.09 4.57
N PRO A 481 9.82 4.27 5.91
CA PRO A 481 10.83 5.11 6.54
C PRO A 481 12.20 4.44 6.46
N MET A 482 13.18 5.13 5.88
CA MET A 482 14.50 4.56 5.56
C MET A 482 15.28 4.09 6.79
N ASP A 483 15.06 4.72 7.93
CA ASP A 483 15.70 4.39 9.21
C ASP A 483 14.86 3.49 10.11
N GLY A 484 13.70 3.01 9.64
CA GLY A 484 12.81 2.12 10.37
C GLY A 484 11.93 2.82 11.40
N MET A 485 11.86 4.14 11.44
CA MET A 485 11.03 4.94 12.35
C MET A 485 11.35 4.69 13.83
N PRO A 486 12.43 5.27 14.38
CA PRO A 486 12.76 5.18 15.80
C PRO A 486 11.71 5.96 16.64
N ILE A 487 11.03 5.25 17.54
CA ILE A 487 9.98 5.76 18.45
C ILE A 487 10.29 5.26 19.87
N VAL A 488 10.03 6.08 20.86
CA VAL A 488 10.09 5.68 22.28
C VAL A 488 8.69 5.39 22.78
N LEU A 489 8.49 4.21 23.33
CA LEU A 489 7.25 3.82 24.01
C LEU A 489 7.43 4.06 25.51
N ARG A 490 6.66 5.00 26.10
CA ARG A 490 6.60 5.25 27.53
C ARG A 490 5.40 4.53 28.12
N SER A 491 5.65 3.64 29.08
CA SER A 491 4.56 3.00 29.83
C SER A 491 3.68 4.06 30.52
N LEU A 492 2.37 3.85 30.49
CA LEU A 492 1.40 4.68 31.20
C LEU A 492 1.36 4.36 32.68
#